data_99183e8a3ee531c06c7056fccafa08de
#
_entry.id   99183e8a3ee531c06c7056fccafa08de
#
_cell.length_a   1.000
_cell.length_b   1.000
_cell.length_c   1.000
_cell.angle_alpha   90.00
_cell.angle_beta   90.00
_cell.angle_gamma   90.00
#
_symmetry.space_group_name_H-M   'P 1'
#
loop_
_entity.id
_entity.type
_entity.pdbx_description
1 polymer ?
#
loop_
_entity_poly.entity_id
_entity_poly.type
_entity_poly.pdbx_seq_one_letter_code
_entity_poly.pdbx_strand_id
1 'polypeptide(L)'
;MTLEVDIAHRFGAFDADVRFEAPGGITALFGRSGAGKTTVINAIAGLLTPDRGCIAVNGEVLLDTESRINIPAHRRRVGYVFKDARLFPHLTVRQNLLFGRWFSGAPRDGDALERIVGLLGIEALLERRPATLSGGERQRVAIGRALLSQPRILLMDEPLAALDEARKAEILPYLERLRDTFDLPILY
;
A
#
# COMPACT_ATOMS: atom_id res chain seq x y z
N MET A 1 14.00 -8.11 -4.54
CA MET A 1 13.63 -7.13 -3.50
C MET A 1 13.12 -7.87 -2.29
N THR A 2 13.38 -7.45 -1.06
CA THR A 2 13.00 -8.15 0.16
C THR A 2 12.40 -7.18 1.18
N LEU A 3 11.41 -7.67 1.94
CA LEU A 3 10.90 -7.04 3.15
C LEU A 3 11.27 -7.93 4.33
N GLU A 4 11.91 -7.38 5.33
CA GLU A 4 12.26 -8.06 6.58
C GLU A 4 11.51 -7.37 7.73
N VAL A 5 10.80 -8.14 8.53
CA VAL A 5 10.01 -7.66 9.66
C VAL A 5 10.28 -8.56 10.86
N ASP A 6 10.69 -7.96 11.95
CA ASP A 6 10.83 -8.57 13.27
C ASP A 6 10.38 -7.53 14.29
N ILE A 7 9.12 -7.59 14.73
CA ILE A 7 8.53 -6.59 15.61
C ILE A 7 7.70 -7.21 16.72
N ALA A 8 7.74 -6.60 17.89
CA ALA A 8 6.80 -6.88 18.97
C ALA A 8 6.11 -5.60 19.44
N HIS A 9 4.80 -5.70 19.67
CA HIS A 9 3.98 -4.58 20.14
C HIS A 9 2.81 -5.06 20.97
N ARG A 10 2.54 -4.36 22.09
CA ARG A 10 1.46 -4.69 23.03
C ARG A 10 0.30 -3.72 22.89
N PHE A 11 -0.88 -4.26 22.67
CA PHE A 11 -2.16 -3.53 22.71
C PHE A 11 -3.02 -4.00 23.88
N GLY A 12 -2.92 -3.35 25.01
CA GLY A 12 -3.66 -3.77 26.20
C GLY A 12 -3.36 -5.23 26.57
N ALA A 13 -4.31 -6.14 26.36
CA ALA A 13 -4.17 -7.57 26.62
C ALA A 13 -3.64 -8.38 25.41
N PHE A 14 -3.44 -7.75 24.27
CA PHE A 14 -2.99 -8.43 23.03
C PHE A 14 -1.52 -8.12 22.77
N ASP A 15 -0.70 -9.17 22.69
CA ASP A 15 0.70 -9.09 22.33
C ASP A 15 0.86 -9.57 20.87
N ALA A 16 1.33 -8.67 20.01
CA ALA A 16 1.75 -9.01 18.65
C ALA A 16 3.26 -9.24 18.65
N ASP A 17 3.71 -10.44 18.31
CA ASP A 17 5.11 -10.80 18.09
C ASP A 17 5.18 -11.45 16.71
N VAL A 18 5.80 -10.74 15.75
CA VAL A 18 5.72 -11.12 14.34
C VAL A 18 7.10 -11.04 13.70
N ARG A 19 7.53 -12.17 13.13
CA ARG A 19 8.78 -12.25 12.39
C ARG A 19 8.58 -12.96 11.06
N PHE A 20 8.96 -12.31 9.97
CA PHE A 20 8.95 -12.90 8.64
C PHE A 20 9.87 -12.14 7.68
N GLU A 21 10.24 -12.84 6.61
CA GLU A 21 10.85 -12.28 5.42
C GLU A 21 9.91 -12.50 4.23
N ALA A 22 9.71 -11.47 3.44
CA ALA A 22 8.93 -11.52 2.22
C ALA A 22 9.84 -11.20 1.03
N PRO A 23 10.04 -12.16 0.11
CA PRO A 23 10.76 -11.89 -1.14
C PRO A 23 9.94 -10.94 -2.01
N GLY A 24 10.54 -10.47 -3.12
CA GLY A 24 9.81 -9.68 -4.12
C GLY A 24 8.56 -10.41 -4.63
N GLY A 25 7.61 -9.63 -5.15
CA GLY A 25 6.30 -10.11 -5.58
C GLY A 25 5.22 -9.91 -4.51
N ILE A 26 4.20 -10.76 -4.50
CA ILE A 26 3.04 -10.62 -3.62
C ILE A 26 3.16 -11.52 -2.39
N THR A 27 3.08 -10.94 -1.21
CA THR A 27 2.99 -11.65 0.07
C THR A 27 1.67 -11.34 0.75
N ALA A 28 0.94 -12.37 1.18
CA ALA A 28 -0.34 -12.23 1.85
C ALA A 28 -0.22 -12.48 3.35
N LEU A 29 -0.76 -11.56 4.16
CA LEU A 29 -0.92 -11.74 5.62
C LEU A 29 -2.27 -12.37 5.91
N PHE A 30 -2.27 -13.62 6.33
CA PHE A 30 -3.48 -14.33 6.73
C PHE A 30 -3.66 -14.34 8.25
N GLY A 31 -4.91 -14.20 8.68
CA GLY A 31 -5.28 -14.28 10.09
C GLY A 31 -6.69 -13.81 10.35
N ARG A 32 -7.23 -14.21 11.50
CA ARG A 32 -8.57 -13.77 11.95
C ARG A 32 -8.64 -12.25 12.05
N SER A 33 -9.85 -11.70 12.07
CA SER A 33 -10.06 -10.29 12.44
C SER A 33 -9.47 -10.06 13.85
N GLY A 34 -8.72 -8.98 14.01
CA GLY A 34 -8.01 -8.68 15.27
C GLY A 34 -6.65 -9.37 15.46
N ALA A 35 -6.18 -10.21 14.53
CA ALA A 35 -4.87 -10.88 14.62
C ALA A 35 -3.64 -9.97 14.44
N GLY A 36 -3.83 -8.64 14.34
CA GLY A 36 -2.72 -7.70 14.23
C GLY A 36 -2.22 -7.39 12.81
N LYS A 37 -2.90 -7.86 11.76
CA LYS A 37 -2.50 -7.59 10.36
C LYS A 37 -2.33 -6.10 10.07
N THR A 38 -3.34 -5.29 10.38
CA THR A 38 -3.28 -3.82 10.25
C THR A 38 -2.17 -3.20 11.09
N THR A 39 -1.86 -3.78 12.25
CA THR A 39 -0.75 -3.36 13.12
C THR A 39 0.59 -3.50 12.42
N VAL A 40 0.85 -4.68 11.83
CA VAL A 40 2.07 -4.95 11.06
C VAL A 40 2.19 -3.99 9.88
N ILE A 41 1.11 -3.84 9.10
CA ILE A 41 1.07 -2.91 7.96
C ILE A 41 1.35 -1.48 8.40
N ASN A 42 0.73 -1.02 9.49
CA ASN A 42 0.96 0.32 10.05
C ASN A 42 2.37 0.52 10.59
N ALA A 43 2.97 -0.52 11.19
CA ALA A 43 4.37 -0.46 11.65
C ALA A 43 5.33 -0.30 10.46
N ILE A 44 5.14 -1.07 9.38
CA ILE A 44 5.94 -0.96 8.15
C ILE A 44 5.75 0.43 7.51
N ALA A 45 4.52 0.93 7.48
CA ALA A 45 4.22 2.26 6.93
C ALA A 45 4.76 3.43 7.78
N GLY A 46 5.16 3.18 9.03
CA GLY A 46 5.57 4.21 9.99
C GLY A 46 4.41 5.01 10.58
N LEU A 47 3.21 4.47 10.53
CA LEU A 47 2.00 5.00 11.16
C LEU A 47 1.86 4.52 12.62
N LEU A 48 2.62 3.51 12.99
CA LEU A 48 2.73 2.96 14.33
C LEU A 48 4.21 2.66 14.62
N THR A 49 4.68 2.98 15.82
CA THR A 49 6.00 2.58 16.29
C THR A 49 5.84 1.38 17.21
N PRO A 50 6.38 0.19 16.88
CA PRO A 50 6.34 -0.97 17.75
C PRO A 50 7.20 -0.75 19.01
N ASP A 51 6.95 -1.55 20.06
CA ASP A 51 7.70 -1.44 21.32
C ASP A 51 9.14 -1.91 21.14
N ARG A 52 9.36 -2.91 20.29
CA ARG A 52 10.70 -3.39 19.91
C ARG A 52 10.70 -3.97 18.50
N GLY A 53 11.85 -3.99 17.89
CA GLY A 53 12.08 -4.72 16.64
C GLY A 53 12.78 -3.91 15.56
N CYS A 54 12.88 -4.57 14.40
CA CYS A 54 13.53 -4.06 13.19
C CYS A 54 12.62 -4.27 11.97
N ILE A 55 12.61 -3.28 11.08
CA ILE A 55 11.94 -3.35 9.79
C ILE A 55 12.92 -2.85 8.73
N ALA A 56 13.19 -3.68 7.72
CA ALA A 56 14.01 -3.30 6.58
C ALA A 56 13.32 -3.61 5.25
N VAL A 57 13.53 -2.74 4.26
CA VAL A 57 13.05 -2.92 2.88
C VAL A 57 14.24 -2.78 1.95
N ASN A 58 14.53 -3.83 1.19
CA ASN A 58 15.68 -3.89 0.27
C ASN A 58 17.01 -3.56 0.96
N GLY A 59 17.21 -4.04 2.20
CA GLY A 59 18.40 -3.79 3.00
C GLY A 59 18.46 -2.40 3.65
N GLU A 60 17.52 -1.51 3.38
CA GLU A 60 17.42 -0.21 4.06
C GLU A 60 16.58 -0.35 5.33
N VAL A 61 17.17 -0.07 6.49
CA VAL A 61 16.49 -0.11 7.78
C VAL A 61 15.55 1.08 7.91
N LEU A 62 14.25 0.82 8.01
CA LEU A 62 13.21 1.82 8.22
C LEU A 62 12.92 2.07 9.70
N LEU A 63 13.09 1.04 10.50
CA LEU A 63 12.93 1.07 11.95
C LEU A 63 13.90 0.09 12.57
N ASP A 64 14.55 0.50 13.63
CA ASP A 64 15.33 -0.35 14.54
C ASP A 64 15.32 0.31 15.93
N THR A 65 14.65 -0.36 16.86
CA THR A 65 14.47 0.17 18.23
C THR A 65 15.76 0.12 19.05
N GLU A 66 16.66 -0.83 18.79
CA GLU A 66 17.94 -0.95 19.48
C GLU A 66 18.89 0.17 19.04
N SER A 67 18.99 0.38 17.72
CA SER A 67 19.82 1.45 17.15
C SER A 67 19.15 2.82 17.16
N ARG A 68 17.91 2.92 17.66
CA ARG A 68 17.08 4.15 17.69
C ARG A 68 16.85 4.76 16.31
N ILE A 69 16.74 3.94 15.29
CA ILE A 69 16.37 4.34 13.94
C ILE A 69 14.85 4.29 13.82
N ASN A 70 14.24 5.39 13.41
CA ASN A 70 12.82 5.43 13.04
C ASN A 70 12.60 6.45 11.93
N ILE A 71 12.60 5.97 10.69
CA ILE A 71 12.33 6.82 9.52
C ILE A 71 10.84 7.21 9.54
N PRO A 72 10.51 8.51 9.51
CA PRO A 72 9.12 8.96 9.52
C PRO A 72 8.38 8.52 8.26
N ALA A 73 7.07 8.25 8.36
CA ALA A 73 6.24 7.67 7.30
C ALA A 73 6.42 8.33 5.92
N HIS A 74 6.47 9.67 5.86
CA HIS A 74 6.60 10.41 4.60
C HIS A 74 7.96 10.22 3.90
N ARG A 75 8.99 9.70 4.59
CA ARG A 75 10.32 9.40 4.04
C ARG A 75 10.51 7.92 3.72
N ARG A 76 9.61 7.04 4.15
CA ARG A 76 9.74 5.60 3.91
C ARG A 76 9.46 5.19 2.47
N ARG A 77 8.90 6.08 1.64
CA ARG A 77 8.50 5.79 0.26
C ARG A 77 7.61 4.56 0.16
N VAL A 78 6.61 4.48 1.01
CA VAL A 78 5.60 3.41 1.07
C VAL A 78 4.36 3.84 0.32
N GLY A 79 3.86 3.00 -0.60
CA GLY A 79 2.53 3.12 -1.15
C GLY A 79 1.54 2.44 -0.21
N TYR A 80 0.57 3.18 0.32
CA TYR A 80 -0.43 2.63 1.23
C TYR A 80 -1.82 2.67 0.60
N VAL A 81 -2.45 1.52 0.50
CA VAL A 81 -3.84 1.37 0.04
C VAL A 81 -4.70 0.94 1.22
N PHE A 82 -5.58 1.83 1.65
CA PHE A 82 -6.49 1.60 2.77
C PHE A 82 -7.70 0.77 2.33
N LYS A 83 -8.32 0.05 3.27
CA LYS A 83 -9.57 -0.69 3.07
C LYS A 83 -10.66 0.17 2.42
N ASP A 84 -10.83 1.41 2.87
CA ASP A 84 -11.84 2.35 2.37
C ASP A 84 -11.33 3.26 1.24
N ALA A 85 -10.26 2.88 0.55
CA ALA A 85 -9.60 3.64 -0.52
C ALA A 85 -9.13 5.06 -0.14
N ARG A 86 -9.80 5.78 0.75
CA ARG A 86 -9.50 7.13 1.26
C ARG A 86 -9.09 8.11 0.16
N LEU A 87 -9.91 8.19 -0.88
CA LEU A 87 -9.72 9.18 -1.94
C LEU A 87 -10.13 10.58 -1.44
N PHE A 88 -9.48 11.60 -1.98
CA PHE A 88 -9.84 12.99 -1.71
C PHE A 88 -11.18 13.32 -2.41
N PRO A 89 -12.28 13.56 -1.67
CA PRO A 89 -13.62 13.64 -2.27
C PRO A 89 -13.83 14.87 -3.15
N HIS A 90 -13.06 15.93 -2.91
CA HIS A 90 -13.13 17.20 -3.65
C HIS A 90 -12.27 17.20 -4.93
N LEU A 91 -11.41 16.19 -5.13
CA LEU A 91 -10.55 16.05 -6.30
C LEU A 91 -11.15 15.07 -7.31
N THR A 92 -10.86 15.27 -8.60
CA THR A 92 -11.15 14.27 -9.64
C THR A 92 -10.25 13.03 -9.48
N VAL A 93 -10.55 11.96 -10.21
CA VAL A 93 -9.69 10.77 -10.26
C VAL A 93 -8.28 11.14 -10.73
N ARG A 94 -8.15 11.91 -11.81
CA ARG A 94 -6.86 12.41 -12.31
C ARG A 94 -6.07 13.14 -11.22
N GLN A 95 -6.71 14.03 -10.48
CA GLN A 95 -6.08 14.80 -9.41
C GLN A 95 -5.71 13.90 -8.22
N ASN A 96 -6.55 12.92 -7.86
CA ASN A 96 -6.22 11.92 -6.85
C ASN A 96 -4.98 11.11 -7.23
N LEU A 97 -4.90 10.65 -8.48
CA LEU A 97 -3.77 9.88 -9.00
C LEU A 97 -2.45 10.68 -8.92
N LEU A 98 -2.49 11.96 -9.27
CA LEU A 98 -1.30 12.81 -9.30
C LEU A 98 -0.92 13.37 -7.93
N PHE A 99 -1.79 13.26 -6.93
CA PHE A 99 -1.59 13.90 -5.62
C PHE A 99 -0.28 13.47 -4.96
N GLY A 100 0.00 12.16 -4.88
CA GLY A 100 1.23 11.65 -4.27
C GLY A 100 2.51 12.08 -5.00
N ARG A 101 2.40 12.26 -6.32
CA ARG A 101 3.53 12.68 -7.17
C ARG A 101 4.01 14.10 -6.85
N TRP A 102 3.14 14.99 -6.41
CA TRP A 102 3.53 16.36 -6.05
C TRP A 102 4.44 16.42 -4.83
N PHE A 103 4.38 15.42 -3.95
CA PHE A 103 5.13 15.38 -2.70
C PHE A 103 6.28 14.37 -2.71
N SER A 104 6.31 13.44 -3.67
CA SER A 104 7.33 12.37 -3.70
C SER A 104 8.69 12.81 -4.19
N GLY A 105 8.80 13.99 -4.86
CA GLY A 105 10.03 14.41 -5.52
C GLY A 105 10.50 13.47 -6.65
N ALA A 106 9.66 12.51 -7.03
CA ALA A 106 9.98 11.52 -8.05
C ALA A 106 10.17 12.17 -9.44
N PRO A 107 11.08 11.64 -10.26
CA PRO A 107 11.28 12.11 -11.63
C PRO A 107 9.94 12.13 -12.39
N ARG A 108 9.76 13.12 -13.26
CA ARG A 108 8.59 13.21 -14.12
C ARG A 108 8.71 12.19 -15.24
N ASP A 109 8.24 10.95 -14.97
CA ASP A 109 7.96 10.01 -16.04
C ASP A 109 6.64 10.45 -16.70
N GLY A 110 6.75 10.97 -17.94
CA GLY A 110 5.61 11.49 -18.70
C GLY A 110 4.51 10.44 -18.90
N ASP A 111 4.91 9.21 -19.16
CA ASP A 111 4.01 8.12 -19.56
C ASP A 111 3.50 7.29 -18.37
N ALA A 112 4.02 7.51 -17.15
CA ALA A 112 3.63 6.72 -15.97
C ALA A 112 2.13 6.81 -15.68
N LEU A 113 1.51 7.97 -15.86
CA LEU A 113 0.08 8.14 -15.66
C LEU A 113 -0.70 7.27 -16.65
N GLU A 114 -0.38 7.34 -17.94
CA GLU A 114 -1.07 6.61 -18.99
C GLU A 114 -0.91 5.10 -18.80
N ARG A 115 0.31 4.64 -18.53
CA ARG A 115 0.58 3.22 -18.24
C ARG A 115 -0.22 2.69 -17.05
N ILE A 116 -0.26 3.43 -15.92
CA ILE A 116 -0.98 3.00 -14.73
C ILE A 116 -2.49 3.08 -14.95
N VAL A 117 -2.98 4.10 -15.62
CA VAL A 117 -4.39 4.27 -15.97
C VAL A 117 -4.86 3.12 -16.87
N GLY A 118 -4.11 2.77 -17.92
CA GLY A 118 -4.39 1.64 -18.80
C GLY A 118 -4.30 0.29 -18.10
N LEU A 119 -3.28 0.10 -17.25
CA LEU A 119 -3.12 -1.12 -16.46
C LEU A 119 -4.34 -1.37 -15.56
N LEU A 120 -4.89 -0.32 -14.95
CA LEU A 120 -6.00 -0.39 -14.00
C LEU A 120 -7.39 -0.26 -14.66
N GLY A 121 -7.46 0.03 -15.96
CA GLY A 121 -8.71 0.19 -16.71
C GLY A 121 -9.58 1.31 -16.15
N ILE A 122 -9.00 2.48 -15.91
CA ILE A 122 -9.68 3.64 -15.29
C ILE A 122 -9.68 4.89 -16.17
N GLU A 123 -9.42 4.74 -17.49
CA GLU A 123 -9.35 5.84 -18.45
C GLU A 123 -10.64 6.67 -18.47
N ALA A 124 -11.79 6.00 -18.53
CA ALA A 124 -13.11 6.63 -18.57
C ALA A 124 -13.51 7.32 -17.25
N LEU A 125 -12.72 7.15 -16.20
CA LEU A 125 -13.03 7.65 -14.86
C LEU A 125 -12.27 8.94 -14.52
N LEU A 126 -11.27 9.34 -15.30
CA LEU A 126 -10.29 10.37 -14.95
C LEU A 126 -10.92 11.72 -14.53
N GLU A 127 -12.01 12.11 -15.16
CA GLU A 127 -12.69 13.37 -14.87
C GLU A 127 -13.82 13.23 -13.83
N ARG A 128 -14.10 11.99 -13.38
CA ARG A 128 -15.11 11.75 -12.34
C ARG A 128 -14.58 12.08 -10.95
N ARG A 129 -15.51 12.27 -10.01
CA ARG A 129 -15.21 12.43 -8.58
C ARG A 129 -15.47 11.11 -7.81
N PRO A 130 -14.78 10.86 -6.69
CA PRO A 130 -14.94 9.63 -5.91
C PRO A 130 -16.38 9.26 -5.54
N ALA A 131 -17.26 10.24 -5.35
CA ALA A 131 -18.66 10.00 -4.99
C ALA A 131 -19.45 9.25 -6.08
N THR A 132 -19.02 9.33 -7.35
CA THR A 132 -19.70 8.68 -8.48
C THR A 132 -19.08 7.33 -8.86
N LEU A 133 -18.09 6.87 -8.10
CA LEU A 133 -17.37 5.61 -8.37
C LEU A 133 -17.97 4.45 -7.57
N SER A 134 -17.96 3.26 -8.16
CA SER A 134 -18.18 2.01 -7.44
C SER A 134 -17.06 1.72 -6.43
N GLY A 135 -17.26 0.74 -5.52
CA GLY A 135 -16.23 0.33 -4.56
C GLY A 135 -14.95 -0.15 -5.25
N GLY A 136 -15.09 -1.00 -6.29
CA GLY A 136 -13.95 -1.50 -7.07
C GLY A 136 -13.21 -0.40 -7.84
N GLU A 137 -13.95 0.54 -8.45
CA GLU A 137 -13.34 1.69 -9.13
C GLU A 137 -12.56 2.57 -8.13
N ARG A 138 -13.12 2.86 -6.95
CA ARG A 138 -12.39 3.60 -5.90
C ARG A 138 -11.11 2.89 -5.49
N GLN A 139 -11.15 1.56 -5.36
CA GLN A 139 -9.99 0.78 -4.96
C GLN A 139 -8.90 0.82 -6.05
N ARG A 140 -9.26 0.65 -7.34
CA ARG A 140 -8.30 0.79 -8.45
C ARG A 140 -7.66 2.19 -8.49
N VAL A 141 -8.42 3.24 -8.27
CA VAL A 141 -7.89 4.61 -8.20
C VAL A 141 -6.93 4.76 -7.02
N ALA A 142 -7.23 4.18 -5.85
CA ALA A 142 -6.34 4.23 -4.68
C ALA A 142 -5.02 3.48 -4.94
N ILE A 143 -5.06 2.33 -5.60
CA ILE A 143 -3.87 1.60 -6.05
C ILE A 143 -3.06 2.46 -7.02
N GLY A 144 -3.69 3.04 -8.04
CA GLY A 144 -3.02 3.92 -9.00
C GLY A 144 -2.34 5.12 -8.33
N ARG A 145 -3.01 5.76 -7.36
CA ARG A 145 -2.43 6.85 -6.56
C ARG A 145 -1.18 6.42 -5.80
N ALA A 146 -1.23 5.23 -5.19
CA ALA A 146 -0.10 4.68 -4.46
C ALA A 146 1.08 4.38 -5.39
N LEU A 147 0.84 3.78 -6.56
CA LEU A 147 1.88 3.45 -7.54
C LEU A 147 2.54 4.70 -8.16
N LEU A 148 1.74 5.72 -8.46
CA LEU A 148 2.25 6.98 -9.03
C LEU A 148 3.15 7.77 -8.07
N SER A 149 3.14 7.46 -6.78
CA SER A 149 4.12 7.98 -5.83
C SER A 149 5.50 7.31 -5.93
N GLN A 150 5.67 6.33 -6.81
CA GLN A 150 6.88 5.53 -6.99
C GLN A 150 7.41 4.93 -5.67
N PRO A 151 6.60 4.11 -4.99
CA PRO A 151 6.95 3.54 -3.72
C PRO A 151 8.03 2.45 -3.87
N ARG A 152 8.69 2.11 -2.76
CA ARG A 152 9.60 0.95 -2.66
C ARG A 152 8.89 -0.32 -2.24
N ILE A 153 7.72 -0.19 -1.65
CA ILE A 153 6.83 -1.27 -1.23
C ILE A 153 5.39 -0.79 -1.32
N LEU A 154 4.49 -1.67 -1.74
CA LEU A 154 3.05 -1.43 -1.74
C LEU A 154 2.41 -2.21 -0.57
N LEU A 155 1.81 -1.50 0.35
CA LEU A 155 1.06 -2.06 1.47
C LEU A 155 -0.43 -1.90 1.22
N MET A 156 -1.18 -2.99 1.37
CA MET A 156 -2.63 -2.97 1.18
C MET A 156 -3.31 -3.57 2.42
N ASP A 157 -4.05 -2.74 3.15
CA ASP A 157 -4.78 -3.17 4.34
C ASP A 157 -6.18 -3.66 3.95
N GLU A 158 -6.35 -4.97 3.89
CA GLU A 158 -7.60 -5.65 3.52
C GLU A 158 -8.24 -5.09 2.22
N PRO A 159 -7.50 -4.98 1.10
CA PRO A 159 -7.94 -4.25 -0.09
C PRO A 159 -9.20 -4.83 -0.75
N LEU A 160 -9.55 -6.05 -0.41
CA LEU A 160 -10.68 -6.79 -0.96
C LEU A 160 -11.81 -7.03 0.06
N ALA A 161 -11.63 -6.68 1.33
CA ALA A 161 -12.57 -7.05 2.40
C ALA A 161 -13.95 -6.39 2.28
N ALA A 162 -14.01 -5.18 1.70
CA ALA A 162 -15.26 -4.44 1.50
C ALA A 162 -15.98 -4.80 0.19
N LEU A 163 -15.48 -5.79 -0.56
CA LEU A 163 -15.98 -6.17 -1.86
C LEU A 163 -16.67 -7.52 -1.81
N ASP A 164 -17.77 -7.65 -2.55
CA ASP A 164 -18.39 -8.94 -2.84
C ASP A 164 -17.51 -9.79 -3.78
N GLU A 165 -17.82 -11.07 -3.93
CA GLU A 165 -17.01 -12.01 -4.72
C GLU A 165 -16.88 -11.57 -6.20
N ALA A 166 -17.93 -11.00 -6.79
CA ALA A 166 -17.89 -10.52 -8.16
C ALA A 166 -16.87 -9.38 -8.32
N ARG A 167 -16.85 -8.43 -7.38
CA ARG A 167 -15.91 -7.30 -7.40
C ARG A 167 -14.47 -7.71 -7.03
N LYS A 168 -14.30 -8.73 -6.19
CA LYS A 168 -12.98 -9.33 -5.96
C LYS A 168 -12.40 -9.92 -7.24
N ALA A 169 -13.23 -10.68 -7.99
CA ALA A 169 -12.84 -11.23 -9.28
C ALA A 169 -12.45 -10.16 -10.31
N GLU A 170 -13.04 -8.97 -10.23
CA GLU A 170 -12.63 -7.83 -11.07
C GLU A 170 -11.24 -7.28 -10.72
N ILE A 171 -10.85 -7.28 -9.45
CA ILE A 171 -9.59 -6.65 -8.99
C ILE A 171 -8.39 -7.59 -9.08
N LEU A 172 -8.59 -8.90 -8.84
CA LEU A 172 -7.50 -9.87 -8.85
C LEU A 172 -6.64 -9.83 -10.12
N PRO A 173 -7.19 -9.75 -11.35
CA PRO A 173 -6.38 -9.65 -12.57
C PRO A 173 -5.49 -8.39 -12.61
N TYR A 174 -5.91 -7.30 -11.97
CA TYR A 174 -5.09 -6.09 -11.89
C TYR A 174 -3.92 -6.27 -10.90
N LEU A 175 -4.13 -6.99 -9.80
CA LEU A 175 -3.04 -7.31 -8.84
C LEU A 175 -2.01 -8.24 -9.48
N GLU A 176 -2.45 -9.22 -10.27
CA GLU A 176 -1.55 -10.11 -11.03
C GLU A 176 -0.71 -9.31 -12.04
N ARG A 177 -1.35 -8.44 -12.82
CA ARG A 177 -0.64 -7.54 -13.75
C ARG A 177 0.34 -6.61 -13.03
N LEU A 178 -0.02 -6.12 -11.84
CA LEU A 178 0.88 -5.30 -11.02
C LEU A 178 2.14 -6.07 -10.64
N ARG A 179 2.00 -7.31 -10.16
CA ARG A 179 3.12 -8.20 -9.84
C ARG A 179 4.04 -8.39 -11.05
N ASP A 180 3.45 -8.62 -12.23
CA ASP A 180 4.21 -8.93 -13.45
C ASP A 180 4.86 -7.68 -14.08
N THR A 181 4.30 -6.50 -13.82
CA THR A 181 4.76 -5.23 -14.42
C THR A 181 5.76 -4.48 -13.52
N PHE A 182 5.61 -4.58 -12.21
CA PHE A 182 6.42 -3.84 -11.25
C PHE A 182 7.28 -4.80 -10.43
N ASP A 183 8.60 -4.59 -10.45
CA ASP A 183 9.51 -5.24 -9.50
C ASP A 183 9.40 -4.51 -8.14
N LEU A 184 8.28 -4.77 -7.44
CA LEU A 184 7.89 -4.09 -6.22
C LEU A 184 7.33 -5.12 -5.23
N PRO A 185 7.83 -5.21 -3.99
CA PRO A 185 7.19 -6.05 -2.99
C PRO A 185 5.81 -5.49 -2.66
N ILE A 186 4.83 -6.39 -2.67
CA ILE A 186 3.43 -6.11 -2.35
C ILE A 186 3.04 -6.94 -1.13
N LEU A 187 2.58 -6.28 -0.07
CA LEU A 187 2.07 -6.93 1.15
C LEU A 187 0.59 -6.62 1.33
N TYR A 188 -0.26 -7.65 1.49
CA TYR A 188 -1.69 -7.47 1.76
C TYR A 188 -2.30 -8.49 2.72
#